data_9ef184145833840f1fb8a0b97211294b
#
_entry.id   9ef184145833840f1fb8a0b97211294b
#
_cell.length_a   1.000
_cell.length_b   1.000
_cell.length_c   1.000
_cell.angle_alpha   90.00
_cell.angle_beta   90.00
_cell.angle_gamma   90.00
#
_symmetry.space_group_name_H-M   'P 1'
#
loop_
_entity.id
_entity.type
_entity.pdbx_description
1 polymer ?
#
loop_
_entity_poly.entity_id
_entity_poly.type
_entity_poly.pdbx_seq_one_letter_code
_entity_poly.pdbx_strand_id
1 'polypeptide(L)'
;MDYDAMFSGIIGEDYAMLKQLSPLSYEMSSLVGATVAEYAKSASNVVELGGGTGITTLSILSQHGSAQILSIDNEPTMQKQAQESLAAWVNAGRLTFSSDDALTALKKLPDASVDSVASAYTLHNFTQDYRKQVLAEVFRVLVPGGCFINGDRYALDDIDVHTRTTQQEVSRYFSVLIAAGKLELLEHWIVHLFSDESENHIMRETQALTQLADAGFSAIQLSHRYEVNALVSAYKPQ
;
A
#
# COMPACT_ATOMS: atom_id res chain seq x y z
N MET A 1 20.84 -5.25 -0.71
CA MET A 1 20.06 -5.19 0.53
C MET A 1 18.63 -5.33 0.08
N ASP A 2 17.92 -6.35 0.57
CA ASP A 2 16.54 -6.63 0.15
C ASP A 2 15.64 -5.68 0.95
N TYR A 3 15.14 -4.63 0.32
CA TYR A 3 14.38 -3.57 0.98
C TYR A 3 13.01 -4.06 1.47
N ASP A 4 12.46 -5.10 0.87
CA ASP A 4 11.19 -5.71 1.27
C ASP A 4 11.28 -6.38 2.66
N ALA A 5 12.50 -6.79 3.07
CA ALA A 5 12.75 -7.35 4.40
C ALA A 5 12.87 -6.29 5.51
N MET A 6 12.88 -4.99 5.19
CA MET A 6 13.04 -3.93 6.21
C MET A 6 11.82 -3.79 7.14
N PHE A 7 10.67 -4.32 6.77
CA PHE A 7 9.46 -4.33 7.58
C PHE A 7 9.29 -5.58 8.45
N SER A 8 10.25 -6.51 8.40
CA SER A 8 10.18 -7.74 9.19
C SER A 8 10.44 -7.50 10.69
N GLY A 9 9.60 -8.07 11.54
CA GLY A 9 9.79 -8.20 12.97
C GLY A 9 9.51 -6.94 13.79
N ILE A 10 10.35 -5.91 13.73
CA ILE A 10 10.32 -4.75 14.63
C ILE A 10 9.08 -3.87 14.41
N ILE A 11 8.68 -3.63 13.17
CA ILE A 11 7.55 -2.75 12.84
C ILE A 11 6.20 -3.46 13.06
N GLY A 12 6.12 -4.76 12.79
CA GLY A 12 4.91 -5.55 13.02
C GLY A 12 4.53 -5.67 14.50
N GLU A 13 5.51 -5.60 15.41
CA GLU A 13 5.28 -5.70 16.85
C GLU A 13 4.83 -4.39 17.51
N ASP A 14 5.16 -3.22 16.92
CA ASP A 14 4.89 -1.88 17.51
C ASP A 14 3.85 -1.07 16.72
N TYR A 15 2.82 -1.71 16.17
CA TYR A 15 1.80 -1.04 15.35
C TYR A 15 1.10 0.14 16.06
N ALA A 16 0.91 0.07 17.38
CA ALA A 16 0.38 1.19 18.16
C ALA A 16 1.27 2.43 18.13
N MET A 17 2.56 2.24 17.91
CA MET A 17 3.53 3.33 17.76
C MET A 17 3.48 3.96 16.37
N LEU A 18 3.17 3.18 15.31
CA LEU A 18 2.93 3.72 13.97
C LEU A 18 1.87 4.83 13.98
N LYS A 19 0.83 4.68 14.78
CA LYS A 19 -0.21 5.69 14.95
C LYS A 19 0.32 7.03 15.48
N GLN A 20 1.38 7.00 16.29
CA GLN A 20 2.01 8.22 16.82
C GLN A 20 3.01 8.81 15.83
N LEU A 21 3.68 7.97 15.05
CA LEU A 21 4.67 8.39 14.06
C LEU A 21 4.01 8.92 12.79
N SER A 22 3.00 8.24 12.31
CA SER A 22 2.23 8.59 11.12
C SER A 22 0.74 8.34 11.36
N PRO A 23 0.01 9.32 11.91
CA PRO A 23 -1.41 9.15 12.26
C PRO A 23 -2.27 8.68 11.09
N LEU A 24 -2.03 9.22 9.88
CA LEU A 24 -2.80 8.85 8.70
C LEU A 24 -2.50 7.44 8.21
N SER A 25 -1.32 6.87 8.51
CA SER A 25 -1.02 5.49 8.10
C SER A 25 -1.98 4.49 8.75
N TYR A 26 -2.43 4.75 9.95
CA TYR A 26 -3.45 3.95 10.61
C TYR A 26 -4.82 4.09 9.92
N GLU A 27 -5.20 5.31 9.56
CA GLU A 27 -6.49 5.61 8.92
C GLU A 27 -6.51 5.17 7.45
N MET A 28 -5.36 5.14 6.78
CA MET A 28 -5.25 4.85 5.36
C MET A 28 -5.78 3.45 5.00
N SER A 29 -5.47 2.45 5.80
CA SER A 29 -6.01 1.10 5.59
C SER A 29 -7.54 1.09 5.67
N SER A 30 -8.12 1.88 6.58
CA SER A 30 -9.57 2.03 6.68
C SER A 30 -10.17 2.76 5.47
N LEU A 31 -9.49 3.81 4.99
CA LEU A 31 -9.89 4.55 3.79
C LEU A 31 -9.83 3.67 2.54
N VAL A 32 -8.76 2.88 2.38
CA VAL A 32 -8.65 1.91 1.28
C VAL A 32 -9.80 0.90 1.32
N GLY A 33 -10.08 0.30 2.49
CA GLY A 33 -11.18 -0.65 2.65
C GLY A 33 -12.55 -0.04 2.35
N ALA A 34 -12.81 1.17 2.83
CA ALA A 34 -14.06 1.91 2.57
C ALA A 34 -14.22 2.20 1.07
N THR A 35 -13.14 2.63 0.41
CA THR A 35 -13.15 2.94 -1.01
C THR A 35 -13.37 1.67 -1.85
N VAL A 36 -12.73 0.55 -1.51
CA VAL A 36 -13.02 -0.74 -2.16
C VAL A 36 -14.49 -1.10 -2.02
N ALA A 37 -15.07 -0.96 -0.82
CA ALA A 37 -16.47 -1.29 -0.57
C ALA A 37 -17.45 -0.36 -1.32
N GLU A 38 -17.09 0.90 -1.51
CA GLU A 38 -17.90 1.87 -2.26
C GLU A 38 -17.99 1.52 -3.75
N TYR A 39 -16.87 1.05 -4.34
CA TYR A 39 -16.80 0.74 -5.78
C TYR A 39 -17.11 -0.72 -6.11
N ALA A 40 -17.10 -1.60 -5.13
CA ALA A 40 -17.31 -3.02 -5.34
C ALA A 40 -18.77 -3.35 -5.60
N LYS A 41 -19.03 -4.16 -6.62
CA LYS A 41 -20.32 -4.79 -6.88
C LYS A 41 -20.52 -5.96 -5.90
N SER A 42 -21.73 -6.54 -5.86
CA SER A 42 -22.20 -7.54 -4.87
C SER A 42 -21.32 -8.78 -4.67
N ALA A 43 -20.43 -9.11 -5.57
CA ALA A 43 -19.37 -10.10 -5.39
C ALA A 43 -18.15 -9.58 -6.16
N SER A 44 -17.02 -9.42 -5.51
CA SER A 44 -15.84 -8.89 -6.17
C SER A 44 -14.58 -9.66 -5.81
N ASN A 45 -13.77 -9.90 -6.84
CA ASN A 45 -12.42 -10.39 -6.71
C ASN A 45 -11.50 -9.19 -6.48
N VAL A 46 -10.85 -9.17 -5.34
CA VAL A 46 -9.93 -8.12 -4.95
C VAL A 46 -8.52 -8.69 -4.88
N VAL A 47 -7.56 -8.01 -5.49
CA VAL A 47 -6.14 -8.26 -5.26
C VAL A 47 -5.60 -7.17 -4.37
N GLU A 48 -4.90 -7.55 -3.31
CA GLU A 48 -4.20 -6.63 -2.44
C GLU A 48 -2.70 -6.78 -2.65
N LEU A 49 -2.00 -5.68 -2.90
CA LEU A 49 -0.55 -5.61 -2.99
C LEU A 49 0.03 -5.11 -1.67
N GLY A 50 0.99 -5.85 -1.11
CA GLY A 50 1.63 -5.55 0.16
C GLY A 50 0.67 -5.74 1.33
N GLY A 51 0.11 -6.94 1.48
CA GLY A 51 -0.85 -7.24 2.56
C GLY A 51 -0.27 -7.12 3.98
N GLY A 52 1.05 -7.25 4.11
CA GLY A 52 1.76 -7.09 5.37
C GLY A 52 1.18 -7.94 6.50
N THR A 53 0.91 -7.33 7.64
CA THR A 53 0.28 -7.99 8.80
C THR A 53 -1.24 -8.17 8.69
N GLY A 54 -1.84 -7.80 7.54
CA GLY A 54 -3.25 -8.03 7.24
C GLY A 54 -4.21 -6.91 7.66
N ILE A 55 -3.73 -5.71 7.97
CA ILE A 55 -4.58 -4.61 8.46
C ILE A 55 -5.50 -4.09 7.37
N THR A 56 -4.95 -3.82 6.18
CA THR A 56 -5.75 -3.39 5.03
C THR A 56 -6.65 -4.53 4.55
N THR A 57 -6.14 -5.77 4.53
CA THR A 57 -6.94 -6.97 4.27
C THR A 57 -8.17 -7.04 5.17
N LEU A 58 -7.97 -6.89 6.50
CA LEU A 58 -9.07 -6.89 7.46
C LEU A 58 -10.06 -5.75 7.22
N SER A 59 -9.56 -4.57 6.89
CA SER A 59 -10.40 -3.42 6.56
C SER A 59 -11.32 -3.71 5.37
N ILE A 60 -10.78 -4.25 4.28
CA ILE A 60 -11.56 -4.63 3.10
C ILE A 60 -12.60 -5.72 3.46
N LEU A 61 -12.17 -6.79 4.14
CA LEU A 61 -13.05 -7.91 4.53
C LEU A 61 -14.21 -7.48 5.43
N SER A 62 -13.96 -6.52 6.31
CA SER A 62 -14.96 -6.02 7.28
C SER A 62 -15.96 -5.07 6.64
N GLN A 63 -15.54 -4.28 5.66
CA GLN A 63 -16.37 -3.28 4.99
C GLN A 63 -17.08 -3.82 3.76
N HIS A 64 -16.54 -4.86 3.13
CA HIS A 64 -17.13 -5.50 1.96
C HIS A 64 -17.50 -6.96 2.24
N GLY A 65 -18.78 -7.21 2.52
CA GLY A 65 -19.30 -8.49 3.02
C GLY A 65 -19.09 -9.70 2.09
N SER A 66 -18.84 -9.51 0.79
CA SER A 66 -18.70 -10.60 -0.20
C SER A 66 -17.40 -10.56 -1.01
N ALA A 67 -16.42 -9.72 -0.63
CA ALA A 67 -15.11 -9.70 -1.29
C ALA A 67 -14.40 -11.05 -1.10
N GLN A 68 -13.78 -11.51 -2.19
CA GLN A 68 -12.76 -12.56 -2.18
C GLN A 68 -11.42 -11.91 -2.43
N ILE A 69 -10.48 -12.06 -1.52
CA ILE A 69 -9.20 -11.36 -1.56
C ILE A 69 -8.07 -12.33 -1.83
N LEU A 70 -7.23 -11.99 -2.79
CA LEU A 70 -5.86 -12.49 -2.90
C LEU A 70 -4.92 -11.42 -2.33
N SER A 71 -4.36 -11.68 -1.14
CA SER A 71 -3.37 -10.81 -0.50
C SER A 71 -1.96 -11.26 -0.87
N ILE A 72 -1.19 -10.36 -1.45
CA ILE A 72 0.16 -10.63 -1.98
C ILE A 72 1.15 -9.89 -1.10
N ASP A 73 2.07 -10.63 -0.49
CA ASP A 73 3.19 -10.09 0.27
C ASP A 73 4.35 -11.08 0.27
N ASN A 74 5.55 -10.63 -0.02
CA ASN A 74 6.73 -11.48 -0.06
C ASN A 74 7.54 -11.48 1.24
N GLU A 75 7.08 -10.75 2.29
CA GLU A 75 7.70 -10.78 3.61
C GLU A 75 7.07 -11.89 4.48
N PRO A 76 7.81 -12.99 4.76
CA PRO A 76 7.23 -14.18 5.36
C PRO A 76 6.78 -13.98 6.81
N THR A 77 7.41 -13.10 7.59
CA THR A 77 7.05 -12.87 8.99
C THR A 77 5.72 -12.12 9.09
N MET A 78 5.56 -11.07 8.28
CA MET A 78 4.31 -10.31 8.22
C MET A 78 3.16 -11.16 7.70
N GLN A 79 3.40 -11.89 6.61
CA GLN A 79 2.37 -12.75 6.03
C GLN A 79 1.93 -13.86 7.00
N LYS A 80 2.86 -14.42 7.80
CA LYS A 80 2.51 -15.40 8.85
C LYS A 80 1.59 -14.78 9.91
N GLN A 81 1.87 -13.56 10.37
CA GLN A 81 1.01 -12.84 11.30
C GLN A 81 -0.39 -12.60 10.71
N ALA A 82 -0.46 -12.20 9.43
CA ALA A 82 -1.73 -12.04 8.73
C ALA A 82 -2.51 -13.35 8.63
N GLN A 83 -1.84 -14.46 8.31
CA GLN A 83 -2.47 -15.80 8.24
C GLN A 83 -3.04 -16.23 9.59
N GLU A 84 -2.31 -15.99 10.68
CA GLU A 84 -2.78 -16.31 12.04
C GLU A 84 -3.96 -15.43 12.45
N SER A 85 -3.86 -14.12 12.24
CA SER A 85 -4.88 -13.14 12.65
C SER A 85 -6.17 -13.26 11.83
N LEU A 86 -6.06 -13.63 10.55
CA LEU A 86 -7.17 -13.69 9.60
C LEU A 86 -7.63 -15.11 9.26
N ALA A 87 -7.24 -16.11 10.07
CA ALA A 87 -7.54 -17.53 9.83
C ALA A 87 -9.03 -17.81 9.62
N ALA A 88 -9.92 -17.09 10.30
CA ALA A 88 -11.36 -17.23 10.11
C ALA A 88 -11.83 -16.92 8.68
N TRP A 89 -11.22 -15.92 8.04
CA TRP A 89 -11.52 -15.51 6.66
C TRP A 89 -10.94 -16.47 5.63
N VAL A 90 -9.75 -17.05 5.91
CA VAL A 90 -9.15 -18.12 5.12
C VAL A 90 -10.05 -19.35 5.14
N ASN A 91 -10.50 -19.78 6.34
CA ASN A 91 -11.38 -20.93 6.50
C ASN A 91 -12.76 -20.72 5.84
N ALA A 92 -13.23 -19.48 5.77
CA ALA A 92 -14.45 -19.12 5.05
C ALA A 92 -14.28 -19.04 3.52
N GLY A 93 -13.08 -19.27 2.99
CA GLY A 93 -12.78 -19.18 1.55
C GLY A 93 -12.78 -17.76 0.99
N ARG A 94 -12.71 -16.74 1.85
CA ARG A 94 -12.75 -15.32 1.46
C ARG A 94 -11.39 -14.68 1.34
N LEU A 95 -10.33 -15.33 1.81
CA LEU A 95 -8.97 -14.83 1.79
C LEU A 95 -8.01 -15.93 1.37
N THR A 96 -7.14 -15.62 0.43
CA THR A 96 -5.99 -16.43 0.04
C THR A 96 -4.73 -15.56 0.06
N PHE A 97 -3.57 -16.18 0.26
CA PHE A 97 -2.29 -15.49 0.32
C PHE A 97 -1.37 -15.97 -0.81
N SER A 98 -0.56 -15.06 -1.34
CA SER A 98 0.58 -15.36 -2.19
C SER A 98 1.85 -14.79 -1.58
N SER A 99 2.91 -15.59 -1.51
CA SER A 99 4.25 -15.18 -1.09
C SER A 99 5.17 -14.77 -2.26
N ASP A 100 4.61 -14.64 -3.45
CA ASP A 100 5.34 -14.09 -4.59
C ASP A 100 5.53 -12.57 -4.43
N ASP A 101 6.49 -12.00 -5.14
CA ASP A 101 6.53 -10.56 -5.36
C ASP A 101 5.32 -10.09 -6.19
N ALA A 102 4.99 -8.81 -6.09
CA ALA A 102 3.79 -8.24 -6.72
C ALA A 102 3.71 -8.53 -8.23
N LEU A 103 4.82 -8.35 -8.95
CA LEU A 103 4.86 -8.54 -10.40
C LEU A 103 4.68 -10.01 -10.80
N THR A 104 5.34 -10.92 -10.08
CA THR A 104 5.23 -12.36 -10.31
C THR A 104 3.82 -12.85 -10.03
N ALA A 105 3.21 -12.41 -8.93
CA ALA A 105 1.84 -12.78 -8.58
C ALA A 105 0.83 -12.27 -9.62
N LEU A 106 0.91 -11.00 -10.00
CA LEU A 106 0.02 -10.39 -11.00
C LEU A 106 0.11 -11.11 -12.35
N LYS A 107 1.32 -11.47 -12.82
CA LYS A 107 1.53 -12.19 -14.08
C LYS A 107 0.87 -13.57 -14.12
N LYS A 108 0.59 -14.18 -12.97
CA LYS A 108 -0.13 -15.48 -12.90
C LYS A 108 -1.64 -15.31 -13.06
N LEU A 109 -2.18 -14.10 -12.91
CA LEU A 109 -3.61 -13.84 -13.05
C LEU A 109 -4.00 -13.64 -14.51
N PRO A 110 -5.19 -14.11 -14.91
CA PRO A 110 -5.73 -13.86 -16.25
C PRO A 110 -5.99 -12.37 -16.50
N ASP A 111 -6.02 -11.97 -17.77
CA ASP A 111 -6.49 -10.66 -18.18
C ASP A 111 -7.94 -10.43 -17.74
N ALA A 112 -8.28 -9.22 -17.32
CA ALA A 112 -9.64 -8.81 -16.99
C ALA A 112 -10.36 -9.80 -16.04
N SER A 113 -9.69 -10.22 -14.95
CA SER A 113 -10.19 -11.21 -13.99
C SER A 113 -10.41 -10.65 -12.58
N VAL A 114 -10.04 -9.39 -12.34
CA VAL A 114 -10.04 -8.75 -11.03
C VAL A 114 -10.92 -7.50 -11.07
N ASP A 115 -11.82 -7.34 -10.11
CA ASP A 115 -12.71 -6.18 -10.04
C ASP A 115 -12.02 -4.95 -9.43
N SER A 116 -11.16 -5.17 -8.43
CA SER A 116 -10.41 -4.11 -7.77
C SER A 116 -9.00 -4.58 -7.39
N VAL A 117 -8.03 -3.69 -7.54
CA VAL A 117 -6.70 -3.86 -6.94
C VAL A 117 -6.52 -2.80 -5.88
N ALA A 118 -6.18 -3.21 -4.67
CA ALA A 118 -5.97 -2.35 -3.51
C ALA A 118 -4.51 -2.41 -3.04
N SER A 119 -4.02 -1.32 -2.48
CA SER A 119 -2.70 -1.26 -1.87
C SER A 119 -2.65 -0.19 -0.79
N ALA A 120 -1.89 -0.43 0.28
CA ALA A 120 -1.59 0.57 1.29
C ALA A 120 -0.11 0.52 1.67
N TYR A 121 0.59 1.64 1.51
CA TYR A 121 2.02 1.81 1.85
C TYR A 121 2.94 0.74 1.23
N THR A 122 2.76 0.46 -0.05
CA THR A 122 3.53 -0.57 -0.76
C THR A 122 4.25 -0.01 -1.99
N LEU A 123 3.56 0.77 -2.84
CA LEU A 123 4.11 1.20 -4.11
C LEU A 123 5.30 2.15 -3.98
N HIS A 124 5.39 2.95 -2.91
CA HIS A 124 6.53 3.82 -2.66
C HIS A 124 7.84 3.03 -2.42
N ASN A 125 7.74 1.78 -1.95
CA ASN A 125 8.90 0.89 -1.78
C ASN A 125 9.46 0.36 -3.12
N PHE A 126 8.71 0.48 -4.21
CA PHE A 126 9.13 -0.01 -5.51
C PHE A 126 10.01 1.00 -6.22
N THR A 127 11.06 0.52 -6.89
CA THR A 127 11.80 1.38 -7.83
C THR A 127 10.87 1.86 -8.93
N GLN A 128 11.18 3.00 -9.55
CA GLN A 128 10.33 3.60 -10.58
C GLN A 128 10.03 2.63 -11.74
N ASP A 129 11.03 1.86 -12.20
CA ASP A 129 10.85 0.92 -13.31
C ASP A 129 10.03 -0.31 -12.91
N TYR A 130 10.20 -0.82 -11.70
CA TYR A 130 9.39 -1.92 -11.19
C TYR A 130 7.95 -1.47 -10.99
N ARG A 131 7.72 -0.29 -10.42
CA ARG A 131 6.39 0.32 -10.25
C ARG A 131 5.64 0.44 -11.56
N LYS A 132 6.29 0.90 -12.64
CA LYS A 132 5.68 0.97 -13.98
C LYS A 132 5.23 -0.41 -14.47
N GLN A 133 6.05 -1.44 -14.28
CA GLN A 133 5.69 -2.80 -14.67
C GLN A 133 4.50 -3.33 -13.85
N VAL A 134 4.51 -3.09 -12.53
CA VAL A 134 3.40 -3.47 -11.65
C VAL A 134 2.12 -2.76 -12.07
N LEU A 135 2.14 -1.45 -12.34
CA LEU A 135 0.96 -0.69 -12.78
C LEU A 135 0.40 -1.19 -14.12
N ALA A 136 1.27 -1.58 -15.06
CA ALA A 136 0.82 -2.18 -16.32
C ALA A 136 0.12 -3.53 -16.10
N GLU A 137 0.63 -4.36 -15.20
CA GLU A 137 -0.01 -5.63 -14.85
C GLU A 137 -1.31 -5.41 -14.05
N VAL A 138 -1.36 -4.44 -13.14
CA VAL A 138 -2.60 -4.03 -12.45
C VAL A 138 -3.67 -3.64 -13.47
N PHE A 139 -3.30 -2.82 -14.46
CA PHE A 139 -4.22 -2.45 -15.54
C PHE A 139 -4.67 -3.66 -16.36
N ARG A 140 -3.77 -4.58 -16.68
CA ARG A 140 -4.09 -5.80 -17.45
C ARG A 140 -5.10 -6.68 -16.74
N VAL A 141 -4.89 -6.96 -15.44
CA VAL A 141 -5.74 -7.89 -14.68
C VAL A 141 -7.11 -7.32 -14.32
N LEU A 142 -7.25 -5.99 -14.23
CA LEU A 142 -8.54 -5.36 -13.96
C LEU A 142 -9.53 -5.58 -15.10
N VAL A 143 -10.78 -5.85 -14.74
CA VAL A 143 -11.90 -5.85 -15.70
C VAL A 143 -12.15 -4.43 -16.24
N PRO A 144 -12.76 -4.24 -17.43
CA PRO A 144 -13.25 -2.94 -17.84
C PRO A 144 -14.17 -2.33 -16.78
N GLY A 145 -13.93 -1.08 -16.39
CA GLY A 145 -14.59 -0.40 -15.27
C GLY A 145 -14.08 -0.81 -13.88
N GLY A 146 -13.07 -1.67 -13.79
CA GLY A 146 -12.41 -2.03 -12.54
C GLY A 146 -11.59 -0.87 -11.97
N CYS A 147 -11.31 -0.92 -10.66
CA CYS A 147 -10.70 0.18 -9.91
C CYS A 147 -9.36 -0.22 -9.29
N PHE A 148 -8.38 0.65 -9.41
CA PHE A 148 -7.15 0.63 -8.62
C PHE A 148 -7.25 1.67 -7.49
N ILE A 149 -6.96 1.25 -6.26
CA ILE A 149 -7.04 2.07 -5.05
C ILE A 149 -5.72 1.95 -4.31
N ASN A 150 -5.02 3.06 -4.14
CA ASN A 150 -3.71 3.09 -3.48
C ASN A 150 -3.64 4.19 -2.43
N GLY A 151 -3.54 3.80 -1.16
CA GLY A 151 -3.26 4.70 -0.06
C GLY A 151 -1.77 4.69 0.25
N ASP A 152 -1.05 5.78 -0.07
CA ASP A 152 0.41 5.71 -0.08
C ASP A 152 1.10 7.07 0.15
N ARG A 153 2.43 7.05 0.18
CA ARG A 153 3.28 8.25 0.19
C ARG A 153 3.39 8.80 -1.22
N TYR A 154 2.82 9.99 -1.43
CA TYR A 154 2.95 10.78 -2.66
C TYR A 154 3.74 12.03 -2.34
N ALA A 155 5.03 12.04 -2.68
CA ALA A 155 5.91 13.17 -2.45
C ALA A 155 5.40 14.44 -3.14
N LEU A 156 5.50 15.56 -2.46
CA LEU A 156 5.06 16.85 -3.02
C LEU A 156 5.97 17.28 -4.17
N ASP A 157 5.39 17.83 -5.22
CA ASP A 157 6.14 18.30 -6.39
C ASP A 157 7.00 19.53 -6.10
N ASP A 158 6.54 20.41 -5.20
CA ASP A 158 7.36 21.52 -4.69
C ASP A 158 8.44 20.96 -3.77
N ILE A 159 9.69 21.02 -4.23
CA ILE A 159 10.85 20.44 -3.56
C ILE A 159 11.08 21.10 -2.19
N ASP A 160 10.90 22.41 -2.07
CA ASP A 160 11.14 23.12 -0.82
C ASP A 160 10.06 22.81 0.22
N VAL A 161 8.82 22.70 -0.21
CA VAL A 161 7.71 22.27 0.67
C VAL A 161 7.91 20.83 1.09
N HIS A 162 8.25 19.96 0.15
CA HIS A 162 8.51 18.53 0.42
C HIS A 162 9.66 18.36 1.42
N THR A 163 10.78 19.04 1.21
CA THR A 163 11.93 19.00 2.12
C THR A 163 11.54 19.40 3.54
N ARG A 164 10.78 20.50 3.72
CA ARG A 164 10.31 20.93 5.03
C ARG A 164 9.36 19.91 5.67
N THR A 165 8.49 19.30 4.88
CA THR A 165 7.58 18.24 5.34
C THR A 165 8.35 17.02 5.84
N THR A 166 9.34 16.56 5.07
CA THR A 166 10.22 15.45 5.47
C THR A 166 11.03 15.78 6.73
N GLN A 167 11.53 17.02 6.87
CA GLN A 167 12.22 17.47 8.09
C GLN A 167 11.30 17.43 9.32
N GLN A 168 10.03 17.80 9.16
CA GLN A 168 9.05 17.71 10.25
C GLN A 168 8.73 16.26 10.62
N GLU A 169 8.63 15.38 9.63
CA GLU A 169 8.45 13.93 9.84
C GLU A 169 9.63 13.34 10.62
N VAL A 170 10.86 13.62 10.21
CA VAL A 170 12.08 13.22 10.95
C VAL A 170 12.06 13.73 12.38
N SER A 171 11.74 15.02 12.59
CA SER A 171 11.66 15.59 13.93
C SER A 171 10.64 14.87 14.82
N ARG A 172 9.52 14.45 14.25
CA ARG A 172 8.49 13.66 14.93
C ARG A 172 9.01 12.26 15.30
N TYR A 173 9.73 11.58 14.40
CA TYR A 173 10.36 10.29 14.68
C TYR A 173 11.31 10.38 15.87
N PHE A 174 12.20 11.37 15.87
CA PHE A 174 13.11 11.60 16.99
C PHE A 174 12.35 11.86 18.28
N SER A 175 11.36 12.75 18.27
CA SER A 175 10.60 13.11 19.47
C SER A 175 9.87 11.91 20.08
N VAL A 176 9.20 11.12 19.27
CA VAL A 176 8.38 9.99 19.74
C VAL A 176 9.27 8.81 20.16
N LEU A 177 10.23 8.43 19.32
CA LEU A 177 10.99 7.20 19.51
C LEU A 177 12.07 7.36 20.59
N ILE A 178 12.68 8.54 20.73
CA ILE A 178 13.60 8.79 21.85
C ILE A 178 12.84 8.78 23.19
N ALA A 179 11.68 9.45 23.25
CA ALA A 179 10.86 9.44 24.45
C ALA A 179 10.41 8.04 24.87
N ALA A 180 10.21 7.15 23.89
CA ALA A 180 9.85 5.74 24.09
C ALA A 180 11.06 4.82 24.33
N GLY A 181 12.30 5.32 24.23
CA GLY A 181 13.53 4.51 24.36
C GLY A 181 13.76 3.53 23.19
N LYS A 182 13.15 3.78 22.02
CA LYS A 182 13.14 2.90 20.83
C LYS A 182 14.19 3.33 19.80
N LEU A 183 15.47 3.32 20.16
CA LEU A 183 16.53 3.82 19.26
C LEU A 183 16.77 2.93 18.04
N GLU A 184 16.66 1.61 18.18
CA GLU A 184 16.78 0.69 17.03
C GLU A 184 15.65 0.92 16.02
N LEU A 185 14.43 1.15 16.50
CA LEU A 185 13.29 1.47 15.64
C LEU A 185 13.47 2.85 14.98
N LEU A 186 14.05 3.83 15.68
CA LEU A 186 14.38 5.14 15.10
C LEU A 186 15.40 4.99 13.96
N GLU A 187 16.48 4.25 14.18
CA GLU A 187 17.48 3.97 13.15
C GLU A 187 16.82 3.32 11.92
N HIS A 188 15.99 2.33 12.13
CA HIS A 188 15.27 1.62 11.09
C HIS A 188 14.40 2.57 10.26
N TRP A 189 13.59 3.42 10.90
CA TRP A 189 12.75 4.39 10.21
C TRP A 189 13.54 5.45 9.44
N ILE A 190 14.68 5.91 9.98
CA ILE A 190 15.53 6.87 9.27
C ILE A 190 16.16 6.23 8.03
N VAL A 191 16.67 5.00 8.15
CA VAL A 191 17.25 4.26 7.01
C VAL A 191 16.19 4.03 5.94
N HIS A 192 14.96 3.64 6.35
CA HIS A 192 13.84 3.45 5.43
C HIS A 192 13.45 4.74 4.71
N LEU A 193 13.34 5.85 5.43
CA LEU A 193 13.02 7.16 4.85
C LEU A 193 14.06 7.60 3.81
N PHE A 194 15.34 7.33 4.04
CA PHE A 194 16.37 7.58 3.01
C PHE A 194 16.18 6.76 1.74
N SER A 195 15.64 5.55 1.86
CA SER A 195 15.25 4.75 0.70
C SER A 195 14.09 5.39 -0.05
N ASP A 196 13.02 5.75 0.66
CA ASP A 196 11.80 6.37 0.10
C ASP A 196 12.11 7.68 -0.64
N GLU A 197 13.01 8.47 -0.08
CA GLU A 197 13.43 9.77 -0.63
C GLU A 197 14.54 9.66 -1.70
N SER A 198 15.02 8.44 -1.99
CA SER A 198 16.02 8.23 -3.03
C SER A 198 15.46 8.48 -4.43
N GLU A 199 16.31 8.89 -5.36
CA GLU A 199 15.93 9.24 -6.74
C GLU A 199 15.17 8.10 -7.45
N ASN A 200 15.49 6.84 -7.14
CA ASN A 200 14.89 5.68 -7.78
C ASN A 200 13.54 5.26 -7.16
N HIS A 201 13.22 5.70 -5.93
CA HIS A 201 12.01 5.29 -5.21
C HIS A 201 11.01 6.42 -5.08
N ILE A 202 11.47 7.67 -4.86
CA ILE A 202 10.58 8.80 -4.59
C ILE A 202 9.40 8.85 -5.56
N MET A 203 8.19 8.83 -5.00
CA MET A 203 6.94 8.80 -5.76
C MET A 203 6.31 10.19 -5.75
N ARG A 204 6.81 11.11 -6.61
CA ARG A 204 6.27 12.47 -6.73
C ARG A 204 4.86 12.43 -7.31
N GLU A 205 3.97 13.27 -6.78
CA GLU A 205 2.55 13.28 -7.10
C GLU A 205 2.31 13.33 -8.61
N THR A 206 2.74 14.37 -9.30
CA THR A 206 2.50 14.53 -10.74
C THR A 206 3.07 13.35 -11.53
N GLN A 207 4.26 12.87 -11.17
CA GLN A 207 4.88 11.73 -11.85
C GLN A 207 4.08 10.43 -11.61
N ALA A 208 3.63 10.18 -10.38
CA ALA A 208 2.86 8.99 -10.05
C ALA A 208 1.49 8.96 -10.75
N LEU A 209 0.79 10.10 -10.79
CA LEU A 209 -0.48 10.21 -11.51
C LEU A 209 -0.27 10.08 -13.02
N THR A 210 0.83 10.60 -13.57
CA THR A 210 1.21 10.40 -14.97
C THR A 210 1.50 8.93 -15.28
N GLN A 211 2.20 8.21 -14.41
CA GLN A 211 2.44 6.77 -14.58
C GLN A 211 1.15 5.96 -14.65
N LEU A 212 0.12 6.33 -13.88
CA LEU A 212 -1.21 5.72 -13.98
C LEU A 212 -1.87 6.03 -15.33
N ALA A 213 -1.82 7.28 -15.77
CA ALA A 213 -2.37 7.67 -17.08
C ALA A 213 -1.66 6.95 -18.24
N ASP A 214 -0.33 6.84 -18.18
CA ASP A 214 0.50 6.13 -19.17
C ASP A 214 0.19 4.62 -19.20
N ALA A 215 -0.18 4.03 -18.05
CA ALA A 215 -0.63 2.64 -17.98
C ALA A 215 -2.05 2.43 -18.56
N GLY A 216 -2.79 3.50 -18.87
CA GLY A 216 -4.12 3.47 -19.49
C GLY A 216 -5.28 3.80 -18.55
N PHE A 217 -5.01 4.09 -17.28
CA PHE A 217 -6.06 4.47 -16.32
C PHE A 217 -6.71 5.82 -16.66
N SER A 218 -7.98 5.95 -16.31
CA SER A 218 -8.78 7.16 -16.42
C SER A 218 -9.41 7.54 -15.09
N ALA A 219 -10.03 8.71 -15.02
CA ALA A 219 -10.67 9.24 -13.80
C ALA A 219 -9.78 9.15 -12.56
N ILE A 220 -8.48 9.44 -12.74
CA ILE A 220 -7.46 9.40 -11.68
C ILE A 220 -7.76 10.54 -10.72
N GLN A 221 -7.96 10.20 -9.44
CA GLN A 221 -8.29 11.15 -8.40
C GLN A 221 -7.39 10.94 -7.19
N LEU A 222 -6.71 12.00 -6.73
CA LEU A 222 -6.02 12.05 -5.46
C LEU A 222 -6.89 12.75 -4.43
N SER A 223 -7.02 12.14 -3.26
CA SER A 223 -7.85 12.62 -2.15
C SER A 223 -7.19 12.35 -0.80
N HIS A 224 -7.81 12.81 0.28
CA HIS A 224 -7.38 12.54 1.67
C HIS A 224 -5.89 12.82 1.91
N ARG A 225 -5.36 13.90 1.32
CA ARG A 225 -3.96 14.27 1.52
C ARG A 225 -3.70 14.82 2.93
N TYR A 226 -2.67 14.23 3.56
CA TYR A 226 -2.05 14.76 4.76
C TYR A 226 -0.54 14.61 4.65
N GLU A 227 0.20 15.71 4.57
CA GLU A 227 1.64 15.70 4.27
C GLU A 227 1.92 14.93 2.96
N VAL A 228 2.77 13.92 3.00
CA VAL A 228 3.06 13.04 1.85
C VAL A 228 2.02 11.94 1.64
N ASN A 229 1.17 11.69 2.65
CA ASN A 229 0.20 10.60 2.59
C ASN A 229 -1.04 11.02 1.80
N ALA A 230 -1.51 10.20 0.88
CA ALA A 230 -2.74 10.45 0.13
C ALA A 230 -3.37 9.14 -0.37
N LEU A 231 -4.66 9.20 -0.66
CA LEU A 231 -5.40 8.13 -1.33
C LEU A 231 -5.58 8.48 -2.80
N VAL A 232 -5.21 7.55 -3.67
CA VAL A 232 -5.44 7.65 -5.12
C VAL A 232 -6.39 6.56 -5.54
N SER A 233 -7.40 6.92 -6.33
CA SER A 233 -8.26 6.00 -7.08
C SER A 233 -8.11 6.25 -8.59
N ALA A 234 -8.12 5.17 -9.37
CA ALA A 234 -7.99 5.21 -10.82
C ALA A 234 -8.77 4.06 -11.45
N TYR A 235 -9.33 4.27 -12.64
CA TYR A 235 -10.24 3.32 -13.26
C TYR A 235 -9.71 2.81 -14.60
N LYS A 236 -9.90 1.51 -14.86
CA LYS A 236 -9.78 1.00 -16.22
C LYS A 236 -11.00 1.43 -17.02
N PRO A 237 -10.86 2.08 -18.18
CA PRO A 237 -11.98 2.42 -19.06
C PRO A 237 -12.88 1.22 -19.39
N GLN A 238 -14.17 1.52 -19.73
CA GLN A 238 -15.15 0.51 -20.14
C GLN A 238 -14.75 -0.13 -21.47
#